data_3662c7304d6522972732eb4829ce6cc0
#
_entry.id   3662c7304d6522972732eb4829ce6cc0
#
_cell.length_a   1.000
_cell.length_b   1.000
_cell.length_c   1.000
_cell.angle_alpha   90.00
_cell.angle_beta   90.00
_cell.angle_gamma   90.00
#
_symmetry.space_group_name_H-M   'P 1'
#
loop_
_entity.id
_entity.type
_entity.pdbx_description
1 polymer ?
#
loop_
_entity_poly.entity_id
_entity_poly.type
_entity_poly.pdbx_seq_one_letter_code
_entity_poly.pdbx_strand_id
1 'polypeptide(L)'
;MKKLNLSAGTFLAIISFSIAGSVIYELPYIKYVYYDKFVEAFGMTNAQAGFLLSAYAIGCLILYIPGGILADKFSTKRMLVLSLFGTGILGLIMAFFMNYTTALIVFFLFAVTTSFVFWAALNKGLRILGGKEDSGQTYGWYYALGSVISLICGFGFWALYASTENSHDAMFRTILAMSLAVMVAGVLVQLTFKDESASLQQASEEDKFKLSDVGKAIKNPYLWWASVIMFLIYTIYSNISYFTPYLSSQVSMDVSDSAF
;
A
#
# COMPACT_ATOMS: atom_id res chain seq x y z
N MET A 1 1.92 -29.53 -13.91
CA MET A 1 2.37 -28.46 -13.00
C MET A 1 3.89 -28.60 -12.87
N LYS A 2 4.67 -27.66 -13.44
CA LYS A 2 6.13 -27.60 -13.24
C LYS A 2 6.39 -27.42 -11.74
N LYS A 3 7.21 -28.28 -11.14
CA LYS A 3 7.63 -28.11 -9.73
C LYS A 3 8.41 -26.80 -9.63
N LEU A 4 7.94 -25.91 -8.77
CA LEU A 4 8.63 -24.68 -8.47
C LEU A 4 9.91 -25.03 -7.70
N ASN A 5 11.06 -24.88 -8.35
CA ASN A 5 12.36 -24.96 -7.67
C ASN A 5 12.76 -23.59 -7.11
N LEU A 6 11.86 -22.99 -6.29
CA LEU A 6 12.22 -21.77 -5.56
C LEU A 6 13.27 -22.13 -4.51
N SER A 7 14.37 -21.40 -4.51
CA SER A 7 15.30 -21.48 -3.39
C SER A 7 14.60 -21.01 -2.11
N ALA A 8 14.99 -21.55 -0.96
CA ALA A 8 14.43 -21.12 0.33
C ALA A 8 14.59 -19.59 0.53
N GLY A 9 15.68 -19.00 0.04
CA GLY A 9 15.89 -17.55 0.10
C GLY A 9 14.90 -16.76 -0.75
N THR A 10 14.60 -17.23 -1.97
CA THR A 10 13.58 -16.59 -2.84
C THR A 10 12.20 -16.67 -2.21
N PHE A 11 11.84 -17.80 -1.63
CA PHE A 11 10.54 -17.96 -0.96
C PHE A 11 10.40 -17.04 0.28
N LEU A 12 11.45 -16.93 1.10
CA LEU A 12 11.48 -15.98 2.21
C LEU A 12 11.34 -14.53 1.75
N ALA A 13 11.95 -14.17 0.64
CA ALA A 13 11.80 -12.83 0.07
C ALA A 13 10.36 -12.58 -0.42
N ILE A 14 9.70 -13.58 -1.04
CA ILE A 14 8.29 -13.49 -1.45
C ILE A 14 7.40 -13.28 -0.21
N ILE A 15 7.61 -14.04 0.87
CA ILE A 15 6.88 -13.87 2.13
C ILE A 15 7.06 -12.44 2.65
N SER A 16 8.28 -11.94 2.70
CA SER A 16 8.57 -10.57 3.18
C SER A 16 7.90 -9.50 2.32
N PHE A 17 7.86 -9.70 1.01
CA PHE A 17 7.15 -8.81 0.08
C PHE A 17 5.63 -8.88 0.28
N SER A 18 5.10 -10.08 0.55
CA SER A 18 3.68 -10.27 0.85
C SER A 18 3.29 -9.57 2.15
N ILE A 19 4.13 -9.68 3.20
CA ILE A 19 3.94 -8.93 4.45
C ILE A 19 3.98 -7.43 4.17
N ALA A 20 5.01 -6.95 3.46
CA ALA A 20 5.17 -5.54 3.16
C ALA A 20 3.98 -4.97 2.38
N GLY A 21 3.55 -5.66 1.32
CA GLY A 21 2.40 -5.27 0.51
C GLY A 21 1.07 -5.29 1.27
N SER A 22 0.92 -6.21 2.23
CA SER A 22 -0.29 -6.32 3.04
C SER A 22 -0.42 -5.18 4.06
N VAL A 23 0.69 -4.76 4.69
CA VAL A 23 0.61 -3.80 5.80
C VAL A 23 0.83 -2.35 5.39
N ILE A 24 1.51 -2.07 4.26
CA ILE A 24 1.88 -0.68 3.90
C ILE A 24 0.67 0.19 3.58
N TYR A 25 -0.41 -0.41 3.06
CA TYR A 25 -1.62 0.30 2.68
C TYR A 25 -2.65 0.44 3.82
N GLU A 26 -2.45 -0.22 4.96
CA GLU A 26 -3.35 -0.12 6.11
C GLU A 26 -3.47 1.33 6.61
N LEU A 27 -2.34 2.05 6.69
CA LEU A 27 -2.32 3.45 7.13
C LEU A 27 -3.03 4.41 6.15
N PRO A 28 -2.73 4.44 4.85
CA PRO A 28 -3.44 5.29 3.88
C PRO A 28 -4.93 4.98 3.77
N TYR A 29 -5.32 3.72 3.99
CA TYR A 29 -6.71 3.29 3.89
C TYR A 29 -7.40 3.07 5.23
N ILE A 30 -6.81 3.55 6.33
CA ILE A 30 -7.32 3.37 7.70
C ILE A 30 -8.79 3.75 7.86
N LYS A 31 -9.24 4.78 7.18
CA LYS A 31 -10.63 5.23 7.25
C LYS A 31 -11.64 4.31 6.53
N TYR A 32 -11.19 3.32 5.74
CA TYR A 32 -12.10 2.35 5.11
C TYR A 32 -12.72 1.40 6.13
N VAL A 33 -12.00 1.16 7.22
CA VAL A 33 -12.42 0.24 8.29
C VAL A 33 -12.75 0.99 9.58
N TYR A 34 -11.90 1.95 9.99
CA TYR A 34 -11.96 2.59 11.32
C TYR A 34 -12.54 4.00 11.28
N TYR A 35 -13.53 4.26 10.42
CA TYR A 35 -13.99 5.61 10.06
C TYR A 35 -14.43 6.44 11.26
N ASP A 36 -15.37 5.93 12.07
CA ASP A 36 -16.04 6.73 13.10
C ASP A 36 -15.08 7.21 14.19
N LYS A 37 -14.34 6.29 14.83
CA LYS A 37 -13.34 6.67 15.84
C LYS A 37 -12.17 7.46 15.24
N PHE A 38 -11.83 7.24 13.96
CA PHE A 38 -10.79 8.01 13.29
C PHE A 38 -11.21 9.48 13.14
N VAL A 39 -12.44 9.74 12.67
CA VAL A 39 -12.98 11.10 12.52
C VAL A 39 -13.08 11.79 13.87
N GLU A 40 -13.56 11.07 14.89
CA GLU A 40 -13.69 11.57 16.26
C GLU A 40 -12.33 11.87 16.91
N ALA A 41 -11.38 10.92 16.86
CA ALA A 41 -10.06 11.05 17.48
C ALA A 41 -9.24 12.22 16.89
N PHE A 42 -9.42 12.50 15.60
CA PHE A 42 -8.75 13.61 14.92
C PHE A 42 -9.53 14.93 14.95
N GLY A 43 -10.73 14.96 15.55
CA GLY A 43 -11.59 16.13 15.63
C GLY A 43 -12.00 16.66 14.25
N MET A 44 -12.28 15.77 13.29
CA MET A 44 -12.55 16.11 11.90
C MET A 44 -14.05 16.07 11.58
N THR A 45 -14.45 16.87 10.60
CA THR A 45 -15.74 16.71 9.93
C THR A 45 -15.67 15.62 8.86
N ASN A 46 -16.81 15.06 8.46
CA ASN A 46 -16.88 14.09 7.35
C ASN A 46 -16.31 14.64 6.03
N ALA A 47 -16.51 15.93 5.76
CA ALA A 47 -15.92 16.59 4.60
C ALA A 47 -14.38 16.60 4.67
N GLN A 48 -13.82 16.94 5.82
CA GLN A 48 -12.38 16.92 6.04
C GLN A 48 -11.79 15.51 5.89
N ALA A 49 -12.45 14.49 6.43
CA ALA A 49 -12.06 13.09 6.23
C ALA A 49 -12.11 12.68 4.74
N GLY A 50 -13.04 13.21 3.96
CA GLY A 50 -13.07 13.04 2.50
C GLY A 50 -11.86 13.67 1.81
N PHE A 51 -11.43 14.86 2.23
CA PHE A 51 -10.27 15.55 1.67
C PHE A 51 -8.95 14.80 1.88
N LEU A 52 -8.81 14.01 2.95
CA LEU A 52 -7.59 13.21 3.17
C LEU A 52 -7.33 12.23 2.03
N LEU A 53 -8.35 11.46 1.62
CA LEU A 53 -8.21 10.55 0.48
C LEU A 53 -8.01 11.28 -0.85
N SER A 54 -8.63 12.45 -1.01
CA SER A 54 -8.42 13.28 -2.19
C SER A 54 -6.97 13.77 -2.28
N ALA A 55 -6.37 14.20 -1.17
CA ALA A 55 -4.97 14.60 -1.09
C ALA A 55 -4.04 13.42 -1.43
N TYR A 56 -4.31 12.24 -0.88
CA TYR A 56 -3.58 11.02 -1.21
C TYR A 56 -3.72 10.66 -2.69
N ALA A 57 -4.93 10.67 -3.24
CA ALA A 57 -5.20 10.31 -4.63
C ALA A 57 -4.55 11.28 -5.62
N ILE A 58 -4.58 12.60 -5.35
CA ILE A 58 -3.89 13.61 -6.16
C ILE A 58 -2.38 13.37 -6.13
N GLY A 59 -1.83 13.10 -4.95
CA GLY A 59 -0.41 12.74 -4.80
C GLY A 59 -0.06 11.51 -5.62
N CYS A 60 -0.87 10.44 -5.56
CA CYS A 60 -0.68 9.22 -6.35
C CYS A 60 -0.71 9.52 -7.87
N LEU A 61 -1.71 10.28 -8.33
CA LEU A 61 -1.86 10.62 -9.75
C LEU A 61 -0.62 11.33 -10.31
N ILE A 62 -0.07 12.28 -9.55
CA ILE A 62 1.12 13.04 -9.96
C ILE A 62 2.39 12.16 -9.92
N LEU A 63 2.48 11.28 -8.92
CA LEU A 63 3.72 10.59 -8.58
C LEU A 63 3.88 9.22 -9.24
N TYR A 64 2.83 8.61 -9.80
CA TYR A 64 2.92 7.28 -10.42
C TYR A 64 3.93 7.24 -11.57
N ILE A 65 3.88 8.20 -12.50
CA ILE A 65 4.78 8.23 -13.66
C ILE A 65 6.24 8.49 -13.24
N PRO A 66 6.54 9.54 -12.44
CA PRO A 66 7.90 9.76 -11.93
C PRO A 66 8.42 8.58 -11.10
N GLY A 67 7.55 7.89 -10.36
CA GLY A 67 7.92 6.73 -9.54
C GLY A 67 8.44 5.55 -10.37
N GLY A 68 7.80 5.27 -11.51
CA GLY A 68 8.29 4.26 -12.46
C GLY A 68 9.70 4.57 -12.95
N ILE A 69 9.95 5.80 -13.36
CA ILE A 69 11.28 6.25 -13.84
C ILE A 69 12.33 6.16 -12.72
N LEU A 70 11.94 6.48 -11.49
CA LEU A 70 12.85 6.40 -10.34
C LEU A 70 13.23 4.96 -10.01
N ALA A 71 12.26 4.03 -10.08
CA ALA A 71 12.48 2.62 -9.81
C ALA A 71 13.52 1.99 -10.76
N ASP A 72 13.62 2.49 -12.00
CA ASP A 72 14.63 1.99 -12.94
C ASP A 72 16.06 2.46 -12.59
N LYS A 73 16.20 3.60 -11.92
CA LYS A 73 17.51 4.20 -11.61
C LYS A 73 18.09 3.79 -10.27
N PHE A 74 17.24 3.41 -9.32
CA PHE A 74 17.66 3.11 -7.96
C PHE A 74 17.58 1.63 -7.62
N SER A 75 18.32 1.24 -6.57
CA SER A 75 18.27 -0.09 -6.00
C SER A 75 16.86 -0.41 -5.49
N THR A 76 16.27 -1.48 -6.00
CA THR A 76 14.94 -1.97 -5.63
C THR A 76 14.82 -2.17 -4.13
N LYS A 77 15.81 -2.78 -3.50
CA LYS A 77 15.86 -3.01 -2.06
C LYS A 77 15.83 -1.71 -1.27
N ARG A 78 16.66 -0.73 -1.65
CA ARG A 78 16.72 0.56 -0.95
C ARG A 78 15.39 1.30 -1.05
N MET A 79 14.77 1.29 -2.23
CA MET A 79 13.46 1.92 -2.43
C MET A 79 12.39 1.28 -1.54
N LEU A 80 12.29 -0.06 -1.52
CA LEU A 80 11.33 -0.76 -0.67
C LEU A 80 11.54 -0.44 0.82
N VAL A 81 12.77 -0.52 1.29
CA VAL A 81 13.10 -0.27 2.70
C VAL A 81 12.81 1.19 3.08
N LEU A 82 13.25 2.16 2.27
CA LEU A 82 12.98 3.58 2.52
C LEU A 82 11.47 3.89 2.52
N SER A 83 10.71 3.27 1.62
CA SER A 83 9.26 3.40 1.58
C SER A 83 8.60 2.88 2.86
N LEU A 84 8.94 1.66 3.28
CA LEU A 84 8.36 1.03 4.48
C LEU A 84 8.70 1.82 5.74
N PHE A 85 9.96 2.19 5.95
CA PHE A 85 10.34 3.03 7.09
C PHE A 85 9.72 4.43 7.02
N GLY A 86 9.69 5.05 5.84
CA GLY A 86 9.03 6.34 5.63
C GLY A 86 7.54 6.30 5.97
N THR A 87 6.82 5.28 5.49
CA THR A 87 5.40 5.08 5.82
C THR A 87 5.19 4.85 7.32
N GLY A 88 6.02 4.00 7.94
CA GLY A 88 5.95 3.76 9.37
C GLY A 88 6.21 5.01 10.21
N ILE A 89 7.22 5.82 9.87
CA ILE A 89 7.51 7.09 10.54
C ILE A 89 6.35 8.09 10.39
N LEU A 90 5.79 8.21 9.19
CA LEU A 90 4.61 9.05 8.94
C LEU A 90 3.41 8.59 9.78
N GLY A 91 3.20 7.28 9.90
CA GLY A 91 2.18 6.72 10.77
C GLY A 91 2.42 7.04 12.25
N LEU A 92 3.67 6.95 12.74
CA LEU A 92 4.02 7.37 14.11
C LEU A 92 3.74 8.86 14.33
N ILE A 93 4.12 9.73 13.38
CA ILE A 93 3.80 11.16 13.46
C ILE A 93 2.29 11.35 13.57
N MET A 94 1.50 10.63 12.76
CA MET A 94 0.04 10.71 12.79
C MET A 94 -0.53 10.20 14.12
N ALA A 95 0.05 9.17 14.74
CA ALA A 95 -0.38 8.64 16.03
C ALA A 95 -0.14 9.63 17.17
N PHE A 96 1.03 10.30 17.19
CA PHE A 96 1.37 11.23 18.27
C PHE A 96 0.75 12.63 18.09
N PHE A 97 0.36 13.01 16.88
CA PHE A 97 -0.20 14.31 16.56
C PHE A 97 -1.55 14.17 15.85
N MET A 98 -2.57 13.67 16.58
CA MET A 98 -3.90 13.43 16.02
C MET A 98 -4.67 14.74 15.85
N ASN A 99 -4.53 15.35 14.69
CA ASN A 99 -5.32 16.50 14.27
C ASN A 99 -5.43 16.52 12.74
N TYR A 100 -6.40 17.27 12.23
CA TYR A 100 -6.68 17.33 10.78
C TYR A 100 -5.48 17.77 9.95
N THR A 101 -4.74 18.78 10.38
CA THR A 101 -3.62 19.33 9.61
C THR A 101 -2.50 18.30 9.45
N THR A 102 -2.14 17.61 10.55
CA THR A 102 -1.15 16.54 10.52
C THR A 102 -1.63 15.40 9.61
N ALA A 103 -2.89 14.96 9.76
CA ALA A 103 -3.45 13.92 8.91
C ALA A 103 -3.39 14.30 7.43
N LEU A 104 -3.75 15.53 7.07
CA LEU A 104 -3.75 16.01 5.68
C LEU A 104 -2.34 15.95 5.06
N ILE A 105 -1.34 16.44 5.79
CA ILE A 105 0.06 16.42 5.35
C ILE A 105 0.55 14.96 5.21
N VAL A 106 0.27 14.13 6.22
CA VAL A 106 0.70 12.74 6.24
C VAL A 106 0.05 11.94 5.11
N PHE A 107 -1.25 12.14 4.84
CA PHE A 107 -1.93 11.46 3.73
C PHE A 107 -1.34 11.84 2.38
N PHE A 108 -0.98 13.10 2.16
CA PHE A 108 -0.26 13.51 0.95
C PHE A 108 1.13 12.84 0.87
N LEU A 109 1.87 12.78 1.98
CA LEU A 109 3.19 12.14 2.03
C LEU A 109 3.12 10.62 1.91
N PHE A 110 2.01 9.98 2.31
CA PHE A 110 1.79 8.56 2.01
C PHE A 110 1.79 8.27 0.51
N ALA A 111 1.32 9.20 -0.33
CA ALA A 111 1.44 9.02 -1.78
C ALA A 111 2.90 8.95 -2.25
N VAL A 112 3.80 9.70 -1.60
CA VAL A 112 5.24 9.62 -1.89
C VAL A 112 5.80 8.26 -1.49
N THR A 113 5.52 7.80 -0.28
CA THR A 113 6.09 6.55 0.21
C THR A 113 5.49 5.32 -0.47
N THR A 114 4.17 5.29 -0.71
CA THR A 114 3.47 4.11 -1.24
C THR A 114 3.47 4.06 -2.77
N SER A 115 3.07 5.13 -3.44
CA SER A 115 2.86 5.12 -4.90
C SER A 115 4.12 5.47 -5.68
N PHE A 116 4.85 6.50 -5.23
CA PHE A 116 6.07 6.95 -5.89
C PHE A 116 7.23 5.98 -5.70
N VAL A 117 7.42 5.46 -4.48
CA VAL A 117 8.60 4.65 -4.13
C VAL A 117 8.26 3.16 -4.09
N PHE A 118 7.22 2.76 -3.34
CA PHE A 118 6.97 1.35 -3.05
C PHE A 118 6.46 0.56 -4.26
N TRP A 119 5.39 1.02 -4.89
CA TRP A 119 4.66 0.24 -5.90
C TRP A 119 5.53 -0.18 -7.09
N ALA A 120 6.31 0.76 -7.62
CA ALA A 120 7.20 0.49 -8.73
C ALA A 120 8.35 -0.45 -8.34
N ALA A 121 8.94 -0.23 -7.14
CA ALA A 121 9.99 -1.08 -6.61
C ALA A 121 9.50 -2.50 -6.29
N LEU A 122 8.29 -2.64 -5.75
CA LEU A 122 7.67 -3.94 -5.49
C LEU A 122 7.52 -4.75 -6.77
N ASN A 123 6.93 -4.17 -7.81
CA ASN A 123 6.73 -4.85 -9.08
C ASN A 123 8.06 -5.24 -9.75
N LYS A 124 9.08 -4.37 -9.65
CA LYS A 124 10.44 -4.70 -10.12
C LYS A 124 11.04 -5.84 -9.30
N GLY A 125 10.92 -5.80 -7.97
CA GLY A 125 11.40 -6.83 -7.07
C GLY A 125 10.76 -8.19 -7.32
N LEU A 126 9.44 -8.26 -7.53
CA LEU A 126 8.73 -9.49 -7.85
C LEU A 126 9.20 -10.09 -9.19
N ARG A 127 9.48 -9.24 -10.20
CA ARG A 127 10.07 -9.70 -11.47
C ARG A 127 11.49 -10.23 -11.30
N ILE A 128 12.30 -9.62 -10.44
CA ILE A 128 13.64 -10.10 -10.10
C ILE A 128 13.56 -11.48 -9.44
N LEU A 129 12.66 -11.66 -8.47
CA LEU A 129 12.49 -12.94 -7.75
C LEU A 129 11.95 -14.07 -8.62
N GLY A 130 11.07 -13.77 -9.58
CA GLY A 130 10.43 -14.76 -10.47
C GLY A 130 11.25 -15.09 -11.72
N GLY A 131 12.20 -14.24 -12.09
CA GLY A 131 12.91 -14.37 -13.37
C GLY A 131 11.98 -14.26 -14.58
N LYS A 132 12.47 -14.67 -15.76
CA LYS A 132 11.70 -14.59 -17.03
C LYS A 132 10.62 -15.66 -17.15
N GLU A 133 10.80 -16.83 -16.55
CA GLU A 133 9.91 -17.99 -16.75
C GLU A 133 8.83 -18.15 -15.68
N ASP A 134 9.09 -17.73 -14.44
CA ASP A 134 8.24 -18.02 -13.27
C ASP A 134 7.62 -16.76 -12.64
N SER A 135 7.62 -15.62 -13.34
CA SER A 135 7.05 -14.35 -12.83
C SER A 135 5.57 -14.49 -12.45
N GLY A 136 4.77 -15.18 -13.26
CA GLY A 136 3.34 -15.39 -12.95
C GLY A 136 3.11 -16.17 -11.65
N GLN A 137 3.93 -17.17 -11.35
CA GLN A 137 3.84 -17.95 -10.11
C GLN A 137 4.31 -17.12 -8.91
N THR A 138 5.33 -16.29 -9.06
CA THR A 138 5.81 -15.37 -8.01
C THR A 138 4.72 -14.38 -7.63
N TYR A 139 4.05 -13.76 -8.59
CA TYR A 139 2.88 -12.91 -8.33
C TYR A 139 1.73 -13.69 -7.68
N GLY A 140 1.46 -14.93 -8.13
CA GLY A 140 0.46 -15.80 -7.52
C GLY A 140 0.73 -16.06 -6.04
N TRP A 141 1.95 -16.42 -5.68
CA TRP A 141 2.35 -16.60 -4.28
C TRP A 141 2.30 -15.30 -3.48
N TYR A 142 2.79 -14.20 -4.05
CA TYR A 142 2.72 -12.88 -3.42
C TYR A 142 1.29 -12.51 -3.03
N TYR A 143 0.34 -12.62 -3.94
CA TYR A 143 -1.06 -12.28 -3.66
C TYR A 143 -1.74 -13.28 -2.74
N ALA A 144 -1.50 -14.58 -2.91
CA ALA A 144 -2.10 -15.61 -2.05
C ALA A 144 -1.64 -15.46 -0.58
N LEU A 145 -0.34 -15.35 -0.36
CA LEU A 145 0.20 -15.11 0.98
C LEU A 145 -0.23 -13.75 1.53
N GLY A 146 -0.22 -12.71 0.68
CA GLY A 146 -0.64 -11.37 1.05
C GLY A 146 -2.08 -11.34 1.56
N SER A 147 -3.01 -12.04 0.90
CA SER A 147 -4.41 -12.12 1.34
C SER A 147 -4.56 -12.75 2.73
N VAL A 148 -3.83 -13.83 3.00
CA VAL A 148 -3.85 -14.48 4.34
C VAL A 148 -3.26 -13.54 5.39
N ILE A 149 -2.14 -12.89 5.07
CA ILE A 149 -1.47 -11.95 5.99
C ILE A 149 -2.37 -10.73 6.26
N SER A 150 -2.99 -10.15 5.23
CA SER A 150 -3.94 -9.04 5.40
C SER A 150 -5.10 -9.41 6.32
N LEU A 151 -5.64 -10.63 6.19
CA LEU A 151 -6.70 -11.12 7.06
C LEU A 151 -6.24 -11.19 8.53
N ILE A 152 -5.06 -11.79 8.79
CA ILE A 152 -4.50 -11.92 10.14
C ILE A 152 -4.20 -10.52 10.74
N CYS A 153 -3.58 -9.65 9.97
CA CYS A 153 -3.27 -8.27 10.41
C CYS A 153 -4.55 -7.47 10.64
N GLY A 154 -5.54 -7.58 9.75
CA GLY A 154 -6.83 -6.92 9.87
C GLY A 154 -7.55 -7.28 11.17
N PHE A 155 -7.64 -8.57 11.51
CA PHE A 155 -8.19 -9.01 12.81
C PHE A 155 -7.37 -8.49 13.99
N GLY A 156 -6.04 -8.50 13.90
CA GLY A 156 -5.17 -7.98 14.94
C GLY A 156 -5.36 -6.48 15.18
N PHE A 157 -5.45 -5.68 14.12
CA PHE A 157 -5.68 -4.24 14.21
C PHE A 157 -7.11 -3.94 14.68
N TRP A 158 -8.10 -4.70 14.20
CA TRP A 158 -9.48 -4.58 14.68
C TRP A 158 -9.59 -4.87 16.19
N ALA A 159 -8.92 -5.90 16.69
CA ALA A 159 -8.92 -6.21 18.13
C ALA A 159 -8.36 -5.07 18.97
N LEU A 160 -7.32 -4.36 18.49
CA LEU A 160 -6.80 -3.17 19.16
C LEU A 160 -7.78 -2.01 19.11
N TYR A 161 -8.42 -1.79 17.95
CA TYR A 161 -9.45 -0.77 17.77
C TYR A 161 -10.67 -1.02 18.67
N ALA A 162 -11.14 -2.26 18.79
CA ALA A 162 -12.29 -2.64 19.60
C ALA A 162 -11.97 -2.72 21.10
N SER A 163 -10.68 -2.68 21.51
CA SER A 163 -10.25 -2.88 22.90
C SER A 163 -10.66 -1.75 23.86
N THR A 164 -11.10 -0.60 23.36
CA THR A 164 -11.52 0.55 24.14
C THR A 164 -12.57 1.38 23.40
N GLU A 165 -13.51 1.95 24.16
CA GLU A 165 -14.50 2.88 23.62
C GLU A 165 -13.93 4.28 23.35
N ASN A 166 -12.85 4.65 24.05
CA ASN A 166 -12.20 5.94 23.84
C ASN A 166 -11.57 6.00 22.45
N SER A 167 -12.10 6.85 21.59
CA SER A 167 -11.69 6.96 20.18
C SER A 167 -10.24 7.36 20.01
N HIS A 168 -9.71 8.24 20.87
CA HIS A 168 -8.31 8.65 20.83
C HIS A 168 -7.39 7.48 21.15
N ASP A 169 -7.67 6.73 22.24
CA ASP A 169 -6.85 5.58 22.64
C ASP A 169 -6.94 4.43 21.65
N ALA A 170 -8.15 4.16 21.12
CA ALA A 170 -8.36 3.15 20.07
C ALA A 170 -7.50 3.46 18.85
N MET A 171 -7.58 4.68 18.34
CA MET A 171 -6.83 5.09 17.16
C MET A 171 -5.34 5.16 17.40
N PHE A 172 -4.91 5.65 18.58
CA PHE A 172 -3.49 5.66 18.96
C PHE A 172 -2.88 4.24 18.88
N ARG A 173 -3.50 3.27 19.55
CA ARG A 173 -3.02 1.89 19.58
C ARG A 173 -3.01 1.26 18.18
N THR A 174 -4.07 1.47 17.41
CA THR A 174 -4.21 0.90 16.07
C THR A 174 -3.18 1.49 15.10
N ILE A 175 -3.04 2.81 15.03
CA ILE A 175 -2.08 3.49 14.16
C ILE A 175 -0.64 3.15 14.58
N LEU A 176 -0.36 3.09 15.88
CA LEU A 176 0.95 2.69 16.39
C LEU A 176 1.30 1.25 15.96
N ALA A 177 0.37 0.32 16.12
CA ALA A 177 0.57 -1.07 15.72
C ALA A 177 0.78 -1.22 14.21
N MET A 178 -0.02 -0.54 13.39
CA MET A 178 0.14 -0.51 11.93
C MET A 178 1.51 0.06 11.55
N SER A 179 1.93 1.17 12.16
CA SER A 179 3.22 1.80 11.90
C SER A 179 4.40 0.88 12.23
N LEU A 180 4.35 0.21 13.37
CA LEU A 180 5.37 -0.77 13.76
C LEU A 180 5.37 -1.99 12.83
N ALA A 181 4.20 -2.49 12.43
CA ALA A 181 4.09 -3.61 11.49
C ALA A 181 4.74 -3.27 10.14
N VAL A 182 4.52 -2.07 9.61
CA VAL A 182 5.16 -1.58 8.38
C VAL A 182 6.68 -1.49 8.54
N MET A 183 7.17 -0.99 9.67
CA MET A 183 8.63 -0.92 9.94
C MET A 183 9.24 -2.31 10.08
N VAL A 184 8.57 -3.24 10.76
CA VAL A 184 9.00 -4.65 10.84
C VAL A 184 9.07 -5.28 9.45
N ALA A 185 8.09 -5.03 8.58
CA ALA A 185 8.14 -5.47 7.20
C ALA A 185 9.36 -4.90 6.46
N GLY A 186 9.74 -3.64 6.73
CA GLY A 186 10.95 -3.02 6.22
C GLY A 186 12.22 -3.76 6.63
N VAL A 187 12.31 -4.16 7.89
CA VAL A 187 13.42 -4.99 8.41
C VAL A 187 13.45 -6.35 7.72
N LEU A 188 12.29 -7.02 7.58
CA LEU A 188 12.22 -8.32 6.90
C LEU A 188 12.68 -8.23 5.44
N VAL A 189 12.23 -7.22 4.69
CA VAL A 189 12.70 -6.98 3.32
C VAL A 189 14.21 -6.72 3.29
N GLN A 190 14.73 -5.93 4.23
CA GLN A 190 16.17 -5.66 4.33
C GLN A 190 16.99 -6.93 4.56
N LEU A 191 16.50 -7.88 5.33
CA LEU A 191 17.22 -9.12 5.66
C LEU A 191 17.10 -10.20 4.59
N THR A 192 15.93 -10.32 3.96
CA THR A 192 15.61 -11.45 3.07
C THR A 192 15.85 -11.17 1.60
N PHE A 193 15.63 -9.93 1.14
CA PHE A 193 15.79 -9.59 -0.27
C PHE A 193 17.23 -9.21 -0.59
N LYS A 194 17.82 -9.95 -1.53
CA LYS A 194 19.12 -9.61 -2.11
C LYS A 194 18.87 -8.87 -3.43
N ASP A 195 19.37 -7.65 -3.51
CA ASP A 195 19.26 -6.82 -4.71
C ASP A 195 20.35 -7.23 -5.72
N GLU A 196 20.01 -8.14 -6.62
CA GLU A 196 20.86 -8.54 -7.74
C GLU A 196 20.68 -7.63 -8.96
N SER A 197 20.09 -6.44 -8.76
CA SER A 197 19.76 -5.50 -9.85
C SER A 197 20.96 -5.06 -10.69
N ALA A 198 22.19 -5.20 -10.18
CA ALA A 198 23.39 -4.91 -10.95
C ALA A 198 23.60 -5.88 -12.15
N SER A 199 23.17 -7.14 -12.03
CA SER A 199 23.28 -8.12 -13.11
C SER A 199 22.17 -7.98 -14.17
N LEU A 200 20.99 -7.45 -13.76
CA LEU A 200 19.86 -7.21 -14.65
C LEU A 200 19.90 -5.85 -15.35
N GLN A 201 20.61 -4.88 -14.80
CA GLN A 201 20.85 -3.58 -15.46
C GLN A 201 21.66 -3.68 -16.76
N GLN A 202 22.49 -4.74 -16.91
CA GLN A 202 23.21 -5.00 -18.15
C GLN A 202 22.33 -5.67 -19.23
N ALA A 203 21.17 -6.23 -18.87
CA ALA A 203 20.35 -7.02 -19.78
C ALA A 203 19.31 -6.22 -20.58
N SER A 204 19.10 -4.92 -20.31
CA SER A 204 18.04 -4.16 -20.98
C SER A 204 18.35 -2.69 -21.24
N GLU A 205 19.36 -2.42 -22.06
CA GLU A 205 19.41 -1.10 -22.72
C GLU A 205 18.19 -0.89 -23.65
N GLU A 206 17.56 -1.95 -24.10
CA GLU A 206 16.35 -1.91 -24.95
C GLU A 206 15.07 -1.57 -24.18
N ASP A 207 15.00 -1.83 -22.85
CA ASP A 207 13.82 -1.58 -22.01
C ASP A 207 13.85 -0.23 -21.26
N LYS A 208 14.80 0.65 -21.58
CA LYS A 208 14.82 2.00 -20.96
C LYS A 208 13.59 2.78 -21.42
N PHE A 209 12.80 3.26 -20.45
CA PHE A 209 11.67 4.17 -20.67
C PHE A 209 12.06 5.32 -21.60
N LYS A 210 11.45 5.37 -22.77
CA LYS A 210 11.59 6.48 -23.73
C LYS A 210 10.33 7.32 -23.71
N LEU A 211 10.46 8.62 -23.54
CA LEU A 211 9.31 9.55 -23.56
C LEU A 211 8.50 9.43 -24.86
N SER A 212 9.16 9.01 -25.97
CA SER A 212 8.51 8.72 -27.26
C SER A 212 7.50 7.57 -27.18
N ASP A 213 7.69 6.62 -26.26
CA ASP A 213 6.81 5.45 -26.15
C ASP A 213 5.51 5.81 -25.43
N VAL A 214 5.51 6.85 -24.59
CA VAL A 214 4.29 7.45 -24.01
C VAL A 214 3.38 7.95 -25.12
N GLY A 215 3.92 8.65 -26.13
CA GLY A 215 3.15 9.14 -27.27
C GLY A 215 2.53 8.02 -28.12
N LYS A 216 3.20 6.86 -28.24
CA LYS A 216 2.66 5.67 -28.89
C LYS A 216 1.58 5.00 -28.05
N ALA A 217 1.80 4.89 -26.74
CA ALA A 217 0.86 4.30 -25.79
C ALA A 217 -0.46 5.08 -25.76
N ILE A 218 -0.42 6.42 -25.68
CA ILE A 218 -1.61 7.29 -25.70
C ILE A 218 -2.45 7.13 -26.99
N LYS A 219 -1.81 6.82 -28.11
CA LYS A 219 -2.50 6.58 -29.39
C LYS A 219 -3.10 5.19 -29.50
N ASN A 220 -2.82 4.28 -28.57
CA ASN A 220 -3.33 2.91 -28.60
C ASN A 220 -4.75 2.84 -28.02
N PRO A 221 -5.80 2.53 -28.81
CA PRO A 221 -7.18 2.46 -28.33
C PRO A 221 -7.40 1.38 -27.27
N TYR A 222 -6.65 0.29 -27.30
CA TYR A 222 -6.75 -0.78 -26.29
C TYR A 222 -6.32 -0.30 -24.90
N LEU A 223 -5.37 0.64 -24.83
CA LEU A 223 -4.98 1.26 -23.54
C LEU A 223 -6.15 2.02 -22.94
N TRP A 224 -6.88 2.79 -23.76
CA TRP A 224 -8.03 3.56 -23.31
C TRP A 224 -9.18 2.67 -22.85
N TRP A 225 -9.49 1.61 -23.58
CA TRP A 225 -10.51 0.64 -23.16
C TRP A 225 -10.14 -0.03 -21.85
N ALA A 226 -8.91 -0.49 -21.69
CA ALA A 226 -8.43 -1.06 -20.42
C ALA A 226 -8.52 -0.04 -19.27
N SER A 227 -8.14 1.21 -19.53
CA SER A 227 -8.22 2.29 -18.54
C SER A 227 -9.67 2.59 -18.12
N VAL A 228 -10.61 2.63 -19.04
CA VAL A 228 -12.03 2.83 -18.75
C VAL A 228 -12.59 1.67 -17.91
N ILE A 229 -12.29 0.43 -18.28
CA ILE A 229 -12.73 -0.75 -17.52
C ILE A 229 -12.18 -0.68 -16.08
N MET A 230 -10.89 -0.40 -15.93
CA MET A 230 -10.27 -0.27 -14.61
C MET A 230 -10.89 0.90 -13.82
N PHE A 231 -11.12 2.04 -14.45
CA PHE A 231 -11.78 3.18 -13.80
C PHE A 231 -13.17 2.80 -13.26
N LEU A 232 -13.99 2.12 -14.06
CA LEU A 232 -15.33 1.68 -13.64
C LEU A 232 -15.27 0.70 -12.47
N ILE A 233 -14.37 -0.28 -12.51
CA ILE A 233 -14.17 -1.25 -11.42
C ILE A 233 -13.71 -0.53 -10.13
N TYR A 234 -12.72 0.35 -10.24
CA TYR A 234 -12.20 1.10 -9.09
C TYR A 234 -13.20 2.11 -8.52
N THR A 235 -14.10 2.66 -9.35
CA THR A 235 -15.19 3.52 -8.88
C THR A 235 -16.13 2.74 -7.94
N ILE A 236 -16.45 1.49 -8.27
CA ILE A 236 -17.26 0.63 -7.38
C ILE A 236 -16.45 0.31 -6.12
N TYR A 237 -15.19 -0.11 -6.26
CA TYR A 237 -14.33 -0.47 -5.14
C TYR A 237 -14.12 0.69 -4.15
N SER A 238 -13.97 1.92 -4.62
CA SER A 238 -13.74 3.09 -3.76
C SER A 238 -14.94 3.41 -2.84
N ASN A 239 -16.16 2.97 -3.22
CA ASN A 239 -17.35 3.16 -2.38
C ASN A 239 -17.34 2.30 -1.10
N ILE A 240 -16.49 1.28 -1.02
CA ILE A 240 -16.31 0.47 0.20
C ILE A 240 -15.93 1.37 1.40
N SER A 241 -15.22 2.48 1.17
CA SER A 241 -14.85 3.44 2.21
C SER A 241 -16.03 4.09 2.96
N TYR A 242 -17.22 4.02 2.38
CA TYR A 242 -18.43 4.56 2.98
C TYR A 242 -19.33 3.50 3.61
N PHE A 243 -18.92 2.22 3.55
CA PHE A 243 -19.73 1.12 4.06
C PHE A 243 -19.81 1.13 5.60
N THR A 244 -18.69 1.33 6.28
CA THR A 244 -18.62 1.44 7.74
C THR A 244 -19.52 2.57 8.27
N PRO A 245 -19.41 3.85 7.81
CA PRO A 245 -20.29 4.91 8.27
C PRO A 245 -21.74 4.72 7.87
N TYR A 246 -22.05 3.99 6.79
CA TYR A 246 -23.41 3.63 6.44
C TYR A 246 -24.01 2.64 7.46
N LEU A 247 -23.27 1.60 7.82
CA LEU A 247 -23.72 0.60 8.80
C LEU A 247 -23.94 1.23 10.17
N SER A 248 -23.05 2.08 10.64
CA SER A 248 -23.17 2.73 11.95
C SER A 248 -24.31 3.75 11.97
N SER A 249 -24.47 4.58 10.92
CA SER A 249 -25.43 5.69 10.93
C SER A 249 -26.84 5.30 10.49
N GLN A 250 -26.99 4.39 9.52
CA GLN A 250 -28.28 4.03 8.92
C GLN A 250 -28.85 2.72 9.45
N VAL A 251 -27.98 1.77 9.78
CA VAL A 251 -28.37 0.43 10.29
C VAL A 251 -28.30 0.40 11.82
N SER A 252 -27.75 1.44 12.45
CA SER A 252 -27.57 1.54 13.91
C SER A 252 -26.74 0.39 14.48
N MET A 253 -25.77 -0.11 13.70
CA MET A 253 -24.82 -1.12 14.13
C MET A 253 -23.82 -0.51 15.10
N ASP A 254 -23.32 -1.29 16.06
CA ASP A 254 -22.25 -0.84 16.95
C ASP A 254 -21.01 -0.41 16.14
N VAL A 255 -20.34 0.66 16.56
CA VAL A 255 -19.21 1.26 15.86
C VAL A 255 -18.05 0.27 15.71
N SER A 256 -17.81 -0.57 16.72
CA SER A 256 -16.80 -1.61 16.64
C SER A 256 -17.18 -2.72 15.65
N ASP A 257 -18.47 -3.10 15.62
CA ASP A 257 -18.97 -4.15 14.74
C ASP A 257 -19.08 -3.69 13.30
N SER A 258 -19.37 -2.40 13.06
CA SER A 258 -19.39 -1.82 11.71
C SER A 258 -18.02 -1.74 11.05
N ALA A 259 -16.95 -1.78 11.85
CA ALA A 259 -15.56 -1.79 11.38
C ALA A 259 -15.04 -3.20 11.04
N PHE A 260 -15.80 -4.26 11.36
CA PHE A 260 -15.47 -5.65 11.06
C PHE A 260 -16.06 -6.07 9.70
#